data_a25ca783135d8606d9626b5aca1b4a6f
#
_entry.id   a25ca783135d8606d9626b5aca1b4a6f
#
_cell.length_a   1.000
_cell.length_b   1.000
_cell.length_c   1.000
_cell.angle_alpha   90.00
_cell.angle_beta   90.00
_cell.angle_gamma   90.00
#
_symmetry.space_group_name_H-M   'P 1'
#
loop_
_entity.id
_entity.type
_entity.pdbx_description
1 polymer ?
#
loop_
_entity_poly.entity_id
_entity_poly.type
_entity_poly.pdbx_seq_one_letter_code
_entity_poly.pdbx_strand_id
1 'polypeptide(L)' 'MLKLPKLPDRVPVKITISLTPELNQALAEYAALYAETYGTQEPVSELIPAMLKSFLDSDRRFARPGRSDASR' A
#
# COMPACT_ATOMS: atom_id res chain seq x y z
N MET A 1 -25.76 -21.35 14.12
CA MET A 1 -25.29 -20.32 13.21
C MET A 1 -24.33 -19.36 13.89
N LEU A 2 -23.28 -19.00 13.22
CA LEU A 2 -22.29 -18.11 13.79
C LEU A 2 -22.69 -16.66 13.61
N LYS A 3 -22.46 -15.88 14.62
CA LYS A 3 -22.77 -14.46 14.55
C LYS A 3 -21.70 -13.68 13.80
N LEU A 4 -20.48 -14.19 13.85
CA LEU A 4 -19.37 -13.50 13.24
C LEU A 4 -19.28 -13.86 11.75
N PRO A 5 -19.20 -12.87 10.88
CA PRO A 5 -19.04 -13.17 9.48
C PRO A 5 -17.67 -13.74 9.20
N LYS A 6 -17.52 -14.35 8.06
CA LYS A 6 -16.24 -14.90 7.66
C LYS A 6 -15.22 -13.78 7.57
N LEU A 7 -14.10 -13.97 8.20
CA LEU A 7 -13.06 -12.96 8.17
C LEU A 7 -12.38 -12.92 6.82
N PRO A 8 -11.93 -11.74 6.41
CA PRO A 8 -11.24 -11.64 5.14
C PRO A 8 -9.91 -12.38 5.17
N ASP A 9 -9.48 -12.78 4.00
CA ASP A 9 -8.19 -13.43 3.85
C ASP A 9 -7.08 -12.45 4.18
N ARG A 10 -6.24 -12.83 5.12
CA ARG A 10 -5.15 -11.96 5.56
C ARG A 10 -3.78 -12.44 5.12
N VAL A 11 -3.75 -13.52 4.41
CA VAL A 11 -2.48 -14.05 3.93
C VAL A 11 -1.97 -13.15 2.81
N PRO A 12 -0.79 -12.54 2.98
CA PRO A 12 -0.26 -11.67 1.95
C PRO A 12 0.07 -12.40 0.68
N VAL A 13 -0.11 -11.74 -0.43
CA VAL A 13 0.33 -12.25 -1.71
C VAL A 13 1.69 -11.63 -2.00
N LYS A 14 2.68 -12.48 -2.21
CA LYS A 14 4.04 -11.99 -2.45
C LYS A 14 4.26 -11.74 -3.91
N ILE A 15 4.84 -10.60 -4.20
CA ILE A 15 5.17 -10.20 -5.55
C ILE A 15 6.60 -9.72 -5.58
N THR A 16 7.34 -10.18 -6.57
CA THR A 16 8.71 -9.72 -6.77
C THR A 16 8.74 -8.74 -7.91
N ILE A 17 9.29 -7.57 -7.66
CA ILE A 17 9.37 -6.54 -8.68
C ILE A 17 10.79 -6.04 -8.81
N SER A 18 11.07 -5.46 -9.97
CA SER A 18 12.36 -4.85 -10.23
C SER A 18 12.17 -3.34 -10.26
N LEU A 19 13.10 -2.63 -9.66
CA LEU A 19 13.07 -1.19 -9.61
C LEU A 19 14.26 -0.63 -10.36
N THR A 20 14.05 0.50 -11.04
CA THR A 20 15.18 1.21 -11.58
C THR A 20 16.00 1.80 -10.43
N PRO A 21 17.30 2.02 -10.65
CA PRO A 21 18.11 2.64 -9.59
C PRO A 21 17.54 3.99 -9.16
N GLU A 22 17.02 4.76 -10.10
CA GLU A 22 16.45 6.05 -9.78
C GLU A 22 15.23 5.93 -8.89
N LEU A 23 14.35 5.00 -9.22
CA LEU A 23 13.15 4.81 -8.40
C LEU A 23 13.52 4.28 -7.03
N ASN A 24 14.48 3.37 -6.99
CA ASN A 24 14.94 2.85 -5.73
C ASN A 24 15.47 3.95 -4.83
N GLN A 25 16.24 4.88 -5.42
CA GLN A 25 16.78 6.00 -4.67
C GLN A 25 15.67 6.90 -4.16
N ALA A 26 14.68 7.16 -5.00
CA ALA A 26 13.56 8.01 -4.60
C ALA A 26 12.77 7.38 -3.45
N LEU A 27 12.61 6.07 -3.48
CA LEU A 27 11.90 5.38 -2.40
C LEU A 27 12.68 5.47 -1.10
N ALA A 28 14.01 5.36 -1.18
CA ALA A 28 14.82 5.48 0.01
C ALA A 28 14.71 6.88 0.61
N GLU A 29 14.69 7.88 -0.25
CA GLU A 29 14.54 9.25 0.22
C GLU A 29 13.17 9.47 0.82
N TYR A 30 12.15 8.88 0.24
CA TYR A 30 10.82 8.99 0.80
C TYR A 30 10.73 8.33 2.17
N ALA A 31 11.38 7.18 2.32
CA ALA A 31 11.39 6.50 3.60
C ALA A 31 12.05 7.34 4.68
N ALA A 32 13.13 8.03 4.31
CA ALA A 32 13.81 8.91 5.25
C ALA A 32 12.90 10.07 5.66
N LEU A 33 12.21 10.64 4.69
CA LEU A 33 11.30 11.72 4.98
C LEU A 33 10.13 11.27 5.85
N TYR A 34 9.65 10.08 5.60
CA TYR A 34 8.58 9.49 6.41
C TYR A 34 9.03 9.37 7.87
N ALA A 35 10.25 8.86 8.05
CA ALA A 35 10.77 8.69 9.40
C ALA A 35 10.89 10.03 10.13
N GLU A 36 11.30 11.07 9.41
CA GLU A 36 11.39 12.41 9.98
C GLU A 36 10.02 12.94 10.36
N THR A 37 9.05 12.71 9.50
CA THR A 37 7.72 13.27 9.70
C THR A 37 6.98 12.60 10.84
N TYR A 38 7.09 11.28 10.92
CA TYR A 38 6.28 10.52 11.89
C TYR A 38 7.08 9.94 13.03
N GLY A 39 8.40 10.08 13.00
CA GLY A 39 9.24 9.56 14.07
C GLY A 39 9.32 8.06 14.11
N THR A 40 8.94 7.39 13.05
CA THR A 40 8.95 5.94 12.97
C THR A 40 9.62 5.51 11.70
N GLN A 41 10.62 4.67 11.81
CA GLN A 41 11.30 4.15 10.64
C GLN A 41 10.56 2.95 10.08
N GLU A 42 10.21 3.04 8.79
CA GLU A 42 9.58 1.93 8.11
C GLU A 42 10.43 1.54 6.91
N PRO A 43 10.63 0.25 6.67
CA PRO A 43 11.37 -0.16 5.49
C PRO A 43 10.57 0.13 4.23
N VAL A 44 11.29 0.28 3.13
CA VAL A 44 10.64 0.56 1.86
C VAL A 44 9.63 -0.51 1.51
N SER A 45 9.95 -1.76 1.83
CA SER A 45 9.05 -2.87 1.52
C SER A 45 7.69 -2.74 2.22
N GLU A 46 7.63 -2.01 3.33
CA GLU A 46 6.37 -1.79 4.01
C GLU A 46 5.66 -0.57 3.48
N LEU A 47 6.40 0.36 2.93
CA LEU A 47 5.81 1.58 2.38
C LEU A 47 5.20 1.37 1.01
N ILE A 48 5.79 0.50 0.22
CA ILE A 48 5.34 0.30 -1.14
C ILE A 48 3.87 -0.14 -1.23
N PRO A 49 3.43 -1.13 -0.44
CA PRO A 49 2.01 -1.49 -0.51
C PRO A 49 1.09 -0.33 -0.19
N ALA A 50 1.46 0.49 0.79
CA ALA A 50 0.64 1.64 1.14
C ALA A 50 0.62 2.67 0.02
N MET A 51 1.75 2.86 -0.63
CA MET A 51 1.82 3.77 -1.76
C MET A 51 0.94 3.30 -2.90
N LEU A 52 0.97 2.01 -3.20
CA LEU A 52 0.15 1.46 -4.26
C LEU A 52 -1.32 1.62 -3.95
N LYS A 53 -1.69 1.35 -2.72
CA LYS A 53 -3.08 1.50 -2.31
C LYS A 53 -3.52 2.95 -2.46
N SER A 54 -2.68 3.86 -2.02
CA SER A 54 -3.01 5.28 -2.11
C SER A 54 -3.16 5.72 -3.56
N PHE A 55 -2.27 5.23 -4.43
CA PHE A 55 -2.35 5.56 -5.84
C PHE A 55 -3.66 5.06 -6.44
N LEU A 56 -3.99 3.82 -6.16
CA LEU A 56 -5.20 3.22 -6.73
C LEU A 56 -6.45 3.92 -6.20
N ASP A 57 -6.45 4.27 -4.93
CA ASP A 57 -7.60 4.95 -4.35
C ASP A 57 -7.81 6.34 -4.95
N SER A 58 -6.73 6.97 -5.39
CA SER A 58 -6.82 8.32 -5.95
C SER A 58 -7.06 8.31 -7.45
N ASP A 59 -6.96 7.17 -8.09
CA ASP A 59 -7.17 7.08 -9.53
C ASP A 59 -8.66 7.03 -9.82
N ARG A 60 -9.15 8.08 -10.44
CA ARG A 60 -10.59 8.19 -10.63
C ARG A 60 -11.20 7.10 -11.50
N ARG A 61 -10.45 6.66 -12.48
CA ARG A 61 -10.97 5.61 -13.35
C ARG A 61 -11.09 4.30 -12.64
N PHE A 62 -10.09 4.00 -11.83
CA PHE A 62 -10.07 2.74 -11.10
C PHE A 62 -11.01 2.76 -9.92
N ALA A 63 -11.06 3.87 -9.20
CA ALA A 63 -11.84 3.99 -7.97
C ALA A 63 -13.28 4.41 -8.28
N ARG A 64 -13.94 3.68 -9.16
CA ARG A 64 -15.31 3.98 -9.50
C ARG A 64 -16.25 3.58 -8.37
N PRO A 65 -17.42 4.21 -8.32
CA PRO A 65 -18.36 3.99 -7.20
C PRO A 65 -18.62 2.54 -6.87
N GLY A 66 -18.93 1.73 -7.82
CA GLY A 66 -19.26 0.35 -7.52
C GLY A 66 -18.09 -0.47 -7.03
N ARG A 67 -16.90 -0.09 -7.41
CA ARG A 67 -15.71 -0.84 -7.06
C ARG A 67 -15.21 -0.52 -5.68
N SER A 68 -15.26 0.74 -5.32
CA SER A 68 -14.63 1.18 -4.08
C SER A 68 -15.34 0.67 -2.85
N ASP A 69 -16.55 0.18 -3.00
CA ASP A 69 -17.28 -0.33 -1.87
C ASP A 69 -16.54 -1.44 -1.16
N ALA A 70 -15.92 -2.28 -1.93
CA ALA A 70 -15.27 -3.45 -1.36
C ALA A 70 -14.14 -3.07 -0.43
N SER A 71 -13.57 -1.91 -0.62
CA SER A 71 -12.40 -1.52 0.17
C SER A 71 -12.77 -0.71 1.39
N ARG A 72 -14.01 -0.43 1.57
CA ARG A 72 -14.44 0.34 2.75
C ARG A 72 -14.68 -0.53 3.96
#